data_dd7ef3430d0c13710e7565b17fab3c70
#
_entry.id   dd7ef3430d0c13710e7565b17fab3c70
#
_cell.length_a   1.000
_cell.length_b   1.000
_cell.length_c   1.000
_cell.angle_alpha   90.00
_cell.angle_beta   90.00
_cell.angle_gamma   90.00
#
_symmetry.space_group_name_H-M   'P 1'
#
loop_
_entity.id
_entity.type
_entity.pdbx_description
1 polymer ?
#
loop_
_entity_poly.entity_id
_entity_poly.type
_entity_poly.pdbx_seq_one_letter_code
_entity_poly.pdbx_strand_id
1 'polypeptide(L)'
;MKAAVVRSNSIIEIITMEKPSLGSYDILVKMQACGICGSDVEKVFGKYGQPSMRLGHEPAGIVTQIGSDVSNFNVGDRVFTHHHVACYSDDCHECSHGNETMCKKYYTSNLEPCGLADEYVVPEWNINHGGVLKIPDNISF
;
A
#
# COMPACT_ATOMS: atom_id res chain seq x y z
N MET A 1 7.00 15.27 -3.50
CA MET A 1 5.98 14.88 -2.51
C MET A 1 6.59 14.65 -1.15
N LYS A 2 5.79 14.63 -0.08
CA LYS A 2 6.24 14.32 1.29
C LYS A 2 5.91 12.88 1.66
N ALA A 3 6.75 12.25 2.48
CA ALA A 3 6.50 10.95 3.06
C ALA A 3 7.05 10.88 4.49
N ALA A 4 6.38 10.11 5.35
CA ALA A 4 6.85 9.82 6.70
C ALA A 4 7.78 8.60 6.68
N VAL A 5 8.96 8.74 7.26
CA VAL A 5 9.95 7.66 7.35
C VAL A 5 10.47 7.49 8.77
N VAL A 6 10.83 6.27 9.12
CA VAL A 6 11.52 6.01 10.40
C VAL A 6 13.03 6.15 10.17
N ARG A 7 13.65 6.98 10.97
CA ARG A 7 15.12 7.07 11.07
C ARG A 7 15.62 6.22 12.24
N SER A 8 16.91 6.16 12.40
CA SER A 8 17.51 5.51 13.57
C SER A 8 16.97 6.08 14.88
N ASN A 9 16.93 5.29 15.94
CA ASN A 9 16.54 5.71 17.29
C ASN A 9 15.09 6.19 17.45
N SER A 10 14.13 5.56 16.78
CA SER A 10 12.69 5.85 16.96
C SER A 10 12.28 7.27 16.57
N ILE A 11 12.99 7.88 15.64
CA ILE A 11 12.68 9.22 15.12
C ILE A 11 11.88 9.06 13.82
N ILE A 12 10.68 9.65 13.79
CA ILE A 12 9.89 9.82 12.56
C ILE A 12 10.28 11.14 11.93
N GLU A 13 10.58 11.12 10.65
CA GLU A 13 10.91 12.31 9.87
C GLU A 13 9.99 12.45 8.67
N ILE A 14 9.56 13.65 8.37
CA ILE A 14 8.87 13.97 7.12
C ILE A 14 9.92 14.40 6.11
N ILE A 15 10.11 13.59 5.09
CA ILE A 15 11.08 13.88 4.02
C ILE A 15 10.38 14.37 2.76
N THR A 16 11.11 15.13 1.95
CA THR A 16 10.72 15.43 0.56
C THR A 16 11.42 14.43 -0.36
N MET A 17 10.65 13.84 -1.26
CA MET A 17 11.16 12.88 -2.23
C MET A 17 10.49 13.08 -3.59
N GLU A 18 11.07 12.50 -4.64
CA GLU A 18 10.45 12.44 -5.96
C GLU A 18 9.19 11.57 -5.92
N LYS A 19 8.26 11.85 -6.83
CA LYS A 19 7.11 10.97 -7.03
C LYS A 19 7.57 9.63 -7.58
N PRO A 20 6.99 8.51 -7.13
CA PRO A 20 7.29 7.21 -7.74
C PRO A 20 6.84 7.19 -9.21
N SER A 21 7.56 6.45 -10.04
CA SER A 21 7.17 6.22 -11.43
C SER A 21 5.93 5.34 -11.51
N LEU A 22 5.01 5.67 -12.40
CA LEU A 22 3.81 4.89 -12.65
C LEU A 22 4.07 3.90 -13.81
N GLY A 23 3.88 2.60 -13.54
CA GLY A 23 3.89 1.56 -14.56
C GLY A 23 2.59 1.52 -15.36
N SER A 24 2.60 0.81 -16.52
CA SER A 24 1.42 0.71 -17.37
C SER A 24 0.22 -0.02 -16.76
N TYR A 25 0.44 -0.84 -15.75
CA TYR A 25 -0.59 -1.60 -15.02
C TYR A 25 -0.82 -1.10 -13.59
N ASP A 26 -0.20 0.00 -13.19
CA ASP A 26 -0.26 0.54 -11.83
C ASP A 26 -1.28 1.67 -11.70
N ILE A 27 -1.66 2.01 -10.48
CA ILE A 27 -2.43 3.22 -10.19
C ILE A 27 -1.69 4.12 -9.20
N LEU A 28 -1.81 5.44 -9.39
CA LEU A 28 -1.34 6.45 -8.43
C LEU A 28 -2.50 6.92 -7.58
N VAL A 29 -2.34 6.85 -6.28
CA VAL A 29 -3.37 7.23 -5.30
C VAL A 29 -2.88 8.41 -4.47
N LYS A 30 -3.69 9.48 -4.38
CA LYS A 30 -3.49 10.58 -3.44
C LYS A 30 -4.11 10.19 -2.10
N MET A 31 -3.28 10.06 -1.08
CA MET A 31 -3.69 9.68 0.27
C MET A 31 -4.67 10.72 0.86
N GLN A 32 -5.75 10.25 1.47
CA GLN A 32 -6.72 11.05 2.22
C GLN A 32 -6.69 10.70 3.71
N ALA A 33 -6.54 9.43 4.02
CA ALA A 33 -6.40 8.92 5.38
C ALA A 33 -5.49 7.69 5.37
N CYS A 34 -4.79 7.45 6.46
CA CYS A 34 -4.03 6.22 6.66
C CYS A 34 -4.13 5.81 8.12
N GLY A 35 -4.56 4.58 8.37
CA GLY A 35 -4.56 3.99 9.70
C GLY A 35 -3.14 3.83 10.25
N ILE A 36 -2.99 4.01 11.56
CA ILE A 36 -1.75 3.71 12.28
C ILE A 36 -1.96 2.40 13.02
N CYS A 37 -1.31 1.36 12.55
CA CYS A 37 -1.35 0.03 13.15
C CYS A 37 -0.35 -0.13 14.30
N GLY A 38 -0.60 -1.09 15.18
CA GLY A 38 0.39 -1.49 16.19
C GLY A 38 1.74 -1.91 15.60
N SER A 39 1.76 -2.45 14.38
CA SER A 39 3.00 -2.79 13.67
C SER A 39 3.80 -1.56 13.22
N ASP A 40 3.16 -0.42 12.94
CA ASP A 40 3.85 0.85 12.67
C ASP A 40 4.50 1.36 13.96
N VAL A 41 3.79 1.28 15.09
CA VAL A 41 4.32 1.63 16.41
C VAL A 41 5.51 0.73 16.77
N GLU A 42 5.41 -0.58 16.50
CA GLU A 42 6.50 -1.54 16.72
C GLU A 42 7.72 -1.25 15.85
N LYS A 43 7.55 -0.87 14.58
CA LYS A 43 8.66 -0.43 13.72
C LYS A 43 9.37 0.82 14.24
N VAL A 44 8.62 1.74 14.86
CA VAL A 44 9.17 3.00 15.37
C VAL A 44 9.84 2.83 16.72
N PHE A 45 9.20 2.14 17.67
CA PHE A 45 9.59 2.11 19.09
C PHE A 45 9.96 0.72 19.61
N GLY A 46 9.66 -0.34 18.87
CA GLY A 46 9.84 -1.72 19.29
C GLY A 46 11.19 -2.32 18.90
N LYS A 47 11.26 -3.63 19.03
CA LYS A 47 12.48 -4.42 18.69
C LYS A 47 12.82 -4.39 17.21
N TYR A 48 11.83 -4.16 16.37
CA TYR A 48 11.95 -4.15 14.91
C TYR A 48 12.22 -2.76 14.35
N GLY A 49 12.53 -1.78 15.18
CA GLY A 49 12.78 -0.39 14.84
C GLY A 49 13.99 -0.20 13.89
N GLN A 50 13.88 -0.78 12.69
CA GLN A 50 14.82 -0.54 11.60
C GLN A 50 14.35 0.66 10.79
N PRO A 51 15.26 1.54 10.36
CA PRO A 51 14.91 2.62 9.44
C PRO A 51 14.15 2.08 8.24
N SER A 52 12.98 2.64 7.96
CA SER A 52 12.11 2.16 6.90
C SER A 52 11.47 3.32 6.14
N MET A 53 11.48 3.23 4.82
CA MET A 53 10.69 4.10 3.96
C MET A 53 9.21 3.66 3.87
N ARG A 54 8.85 2.53 4.50
CA ARG A 54 7.55 1.91 4.37
C ARG A 54 6.79 1.97 5.68
N LEU A 55 6.25 3.16 5.97
CA LEU A 55 5.41 3.42 7.13
C LEU A 55 3.98 3.71 6.68
N GLY A 56 2.99 3.13 7.39
CA GLY A 56 1.58 3.18 6.99
C GLY A 56 1.22 2.14 5.93
N HIS A 57 0.35 1.23 6.27
CA HIS A 57 -0.05 0.11 5.41
C HIS A 57 -1.58 -0.06 5.34
N GLU A 58 -2.30 0.91 5.89
CA GLU A 58 -3.78 0.98 5.88
C GLU A 58 -4.25 2.29 5.22
N PRO A 59 -3.77 2.63 3.99
CA PRO A 59 -4.13 3.89 3.37
C PRO A 59 -5.44 3.79 2.59
N ALA A 60 -6.17 4.89 2.61
CA ALA A 60 -7.31 5.16 1.76
C ALA A 60 -7.08 6.49 1.03
N GLY A 61 -7.57 6.58 -0.21
CA GLY A 61 -7.34 7.77 -1.02
C GLY A 61 -8.14 7.82 -2.30
N ILE A 62 -7.75 8.75 -3.16
CA ILE A 62 -8.38 8.98 -4.45
C ILE A 62 -7.38 8.66 -5.56
N VAL A 63 -7.77 7.85 -6.53
CA VAL A 63 -6.99 7.55 -7.72
C VAL A 63 -6.79 8.84 -8.52
N THR A 64 -5.55 9.26 -8.73
CA THR A 64 -5.21 10.49 -9.48
C THR A 64 -4.64 10.21 -10.86
N GLN A 65 -4.03 9.04 -11.05
CA GLN A 65 -3.53 8.59 -12.35
C GLN A 65 -3.69 7.07 -12.45
N ILE A 66 -3.85 6.59 -13.67
CA ILE A 66 -3.90 5.16 -13.99
C ILE A 66 -2.91 4.88 -15.12
N GLY A 67 -2.25 3.73 -15.07
CA GLY A 67 -1.42 3.23 -16.16
C GLY A 67 -2.27 2.92 -17.42
N SER A 68 -1.64 2.92 -18.58
CA SER A 68 -2.32 2.76 -19.89
C SER A 68 -3.14 1.47 -20.01
N ASP A 69 -2.75 0.43 -19.29
CA ASP A 69 -3.33 -0.92 -19.39
C ASP A 69 -4.27 -1.26 -18.20
N VAL A 70 -4.51 -0.29 -17.30
CA VAL A 70 -5.48 -0.41 -16.20
C VAL A 70 -6.90 -0.19 -16.75
N SER A 71 -7.79 -1.16 -16.55
CA SER A 71 -9.17 -1.11 -17.08
C SER A 71 -10.26 -1.11 -16.01
N ASN A 72 -9.96 -1.53 -14.77
CA ASN A 72 -10.94 -1.74 -13.71
C ASN A 72 -11.03 -0.57 -12.70
N PHE A 73 -10.17 0.45 -12.86
CA PHE A 73 -10.18 1.67 -12.07
C PHE A 73 -10.22 2.92 -12.97
N ASN A 74 -10.74 4.02 -12.41
CA ASN A 74 -10.80 5.32 -13.06
C ASN A 74 -10.18 6.39 -12.16
N VAL A 75 -9.67 7.46 -12.76
CA VAL A 75 -9.31 8.67 -12.02
C VAL A 75 -10.54 9.22 -11.29
N GLY A 76 -10.38 9.50 -10.01
CA GLY A 76 -11.47 9.92 -9.12
C GLY A 76 -12.04 8.77 -8.26
N ASP A 77 -11.77 7.51 -8.57
CA ASP A 77 -12.20 6.40 -7.71
C ASP A 77 -11.64 6.57 -6.29
N ARG A 78 -12.50 6.37 -5.30
CA ARG A 78 -12.14 6.32 -3.88
C ARG A 78 -11.78 4.89 -3.54
N VAL A 79 -10.57 4.69 -3.00
CA VAL A 79 -10.03 3.35 -2.78
C VAL A 79 -9.40 3.19 -1.40
N PHE A 80 -9.52 1.97 -0.86
CA PHE A 80 -8.69 1.44 0.20
C PHE A 80 -7.70 0.44 -0.41
N THR A 81 -6.47 0.41 0.07
CA THR A 81 -5.43 -0.41 -0.54
C THR A 81 -4.65 -1.22 0.50
N HIS A 82 -4.39 -2.48 0.16
CA HIS A 82 -3.50 -3.35 0.93
C HIS A 82 -2.07 -3.28 0.40
N HIS A 83 -1.10 -3.27 1.30
CA HIS A 83 0.32 -3.22 0.97
C HIS A 83 0.88 -4.60 0.57
N HIS A 84 0.42 -5.68 1.17
CA HIS A 84 0.82 -7.06 0.87
C HIS A 84 -0.39 -7.87 0.45
N VAL A 85 -0.24 -8.67 -0.61
CA VAL A 85 -1.34 -9.45 -1.18
C VAL A 85 -0.85 -10.85 -1.56
N ALA A 86 -1.57 -11.89 -1.14
CA ALA A 86 -1.31 -13.26 -1.49
C ALA A 86 -1.63 -13.55 -2.96
N CYS A 87 -1.24 -14.69 -3.48
CA CYS A 87 -1.56 -15.06 -4.87
C CYS A 87 -2.98 -15.58 -5.06
N TYR A 88 -3.64 -16.01 -4.00
CA TYR A 88 -5.00 -16.60 -4.03
C TYR A 88 -5.20 -17.70 -5.09
N SER A 89 -4.11 -18.36 -5.52
CA SER A 89 -4.15 -19.46 -6.46
C SER A 89 -4.56 -20.75 -5.77
N ASP A 90 -5.40 -21.55 -6.42
CA ASP A 90 -5.78 -22.90 -5.97
C ASP A 90 -4.57 -23.86 -5.91
N ASP A 91 -3.55 -23.60 -6.74
CA ASP A 91 -2.30 -24.36 -6.76
C ASP A 91 -1.32 -23.96 -5.63
N CYS A 92 -1.62 -22.88 -4.91
CA CYS A 92 -0.82 -22.46 -3.77
C CYS A 92 -1.27 -23.18 -2.51
N HIS A 93 -0.42 -24.04 -1.97
CA HIS A 93 -0.74 -24.80 -0.75
C HIS A 93 -1.25 -23.92 0.38
N GLU A 94 -0.60 -22.79 0.63
CA GLU A 94 -0.96 -21.89 1.72
C GLU A 94 -2.34 -21.24 1.48
N CYS A 95 -2.57 -20.71 0.27
CA CYS A 95 -3.82 -20.04 -0.06
C CYS A 95 -5.01 -21.02 -0.07
N SER A 96 -4.83 -22.23 -0.63
CA SER A 96 -5.88 -23.25 -0.70
C SER A 96 -6.30 -23.79 0.68
N HIS A 97 -5.48 -23.54 1.72
CA HIS A 97 -5.77 -23.95 3.11
C HIS A 97 -6.09 -22.75 4.04
N GLY A 98 -6.33 -21.55 3.49
CA GLY A 98 -6.69 -20.37 4.28
C GLY A 98 -5.53 -19.74 5.07
N ASN A 99 -4.29 -19.98 4.64
CA ASN A 99 -3.08 -19.47 5.26
C ASN A 99 -2.41 -18.40 4.37
N GLU A 100 -3.17 -17.46 3.82
CA GLU A 100 -2.72 -16.48 2.82
C GLU A 100 -1.50 -15.66 3.27
N THR A 101 -1.41 -15.35 4.56
CA THR A 101 -0.27 -14.61 5.12
C THR A 101 1.05 -15.39 5.07
N MET A 102 1.00 -16.72 4.90
CA MET A 102 2.16 -17.60 4.72
C MET A 102 2.49 -17.83 3.25
N CYS A 103 1.69 -17.33 2.34
CA CYS A 103 1.93 -17.42 0.90
C CYS A 103 3.30 -16.81 0.55
N LYS A 104 4.11 -17.54 -0.21
CA LYS A 104 5.45 -17.07 -0.65
C LYS A 104 5.40 -15.76 -1.45
N LYS A 105 4.23 -15.45 -2.06
CA LYS A 105 4.01 -14.21 -2.82
C LYS A 105 3.53 -13.03 -1.95
N TYR A 106 3.13 -13.26 -0.70
CA TYR A 106 2.53 -12.24 0.16
C TYR A 106 3.36 -10.97 0.31
N TYR A 107 4.68 -11.10 0.44
CA TYR A 107 5.61 -9.98 0.60
C TYR A 107 6.30 -9.54 -0.70
N THR A 108 5.91 -10.06 -1.87
CA THR A 108 6.59 -9.75 -3.13
C THR A 108 6.22 -8.38 -3.71
N SER A 109 5.11 -7.81 -3.28
CA SER A 109 4.68 -6.47 -3.68
C SER A 109 4.45 -5.57 -2.48
N ASN A 110 4.43 -4.27 -2.70
CA ASN A 110 4.17 -3.28 -1.67
C ASN A 110 3.75 -1.96 -2.33
N LEU A 111 3.16 -1.05 -1.53
CA LEU A 111 2.89 0.33 -1.95
C LEU A 111 4.20 1.11 -2.05
N GLU A 112 4.34 1.99 -3.03
CA GLU A 112 5.56 2.77 -3.24
C GLU A 112 5.29 4.28 -3.10
N PRO A 113 5.93 4.99 -2.16
CA PRO A 113 6.87 4.49 -1.17
C PRO A 113 6.18 3.77 -0.01
N CYS A 114 4.97 4.20 0.40
CA CYS A 114 4.15 3.66 1.49
C CYS A 114 2.85 4.47 1.63
N GLY A 115 1.94 4.05 2.52
CA GLY A 115 0.64 4.73 2.75
C GLY A 115 0.75 6.06 3.47
N LEU A 116 1.76 6.30 4.32
CA LEU A 116 1.98 7.61 4.96
C LEU A 116 2.84 8.52 4.06
N ALA A 117 2.36 8.76 2.85
CA ALA A 117 2.93 9.67 1.87
C ALA A 117 1.80 10.49 1.21
N ASP A 118 2.13 11.66 0.63
CA ASP A 118 1.14 12.48 -0.09
C ASP A 118 0.45 11.69 -1.20
N GLU A 119 1.24 10.88 -1.92
CA GLU A 119 0.79 9.99 -3.00
C GLU A 119 1.59 8.69 -2.93
N TYR A 120 0.99 7.61 -3.39
CA TYR A 120 1.65 6.31 -3.48
C TYR A 120 1.16 5.53 -4.70
N VAL A 121 2.04 4.73 -5.28
CA VAL A 121 1.71 3.80 -6.36
C VAL A 121 1.25 2.47 -5.75
N VAL A 122 0.18 1.94 -6.30
CA VAL A 122 -0.29 0.58 -6.06
C VAL A 122 0.08 -0.25 -7.28
N PRO A 123 0.93 -1.29 -7.12
CA PRO A 123 1.41 -2.07 -8.25
C PRO A 123 0.35 -3.03 -8.81
N GLU A 124 0.54 -3.43 -10.06
CA GLU A 124 -0.29 -4.40 -10.77
C GLU A 124 -0.65 -5.62 -9.94
N TRP A 125 0.32 -6.18 -9.22
CA TRP A 125 0.10 -7.36 -8.37
C TRP A 125 -1.06 -7.14 -7.38
N ASN A 126 -1.04 -6.03 -6.66
CA ASN A 126 -2.07 -5.70 -5.68
C ASN A 126 -3.43 -5.47 -6.36
N ILE A 127 -3.44 -4.83 -7.51
CA ILE A 127 -4.66 -4.56 -8.28
C ILE A 127 -5.30 -5.88 -8.73
N ASN A 128 -4.51 -6.78 -9.30
CA ASN A 128 -5.01 -8.03 -9.89
C ASN A 128 -5.38 -9.10 -8.84
N HIS A 129 -4.87 -8.98 -7.61
CA HIS A 129 -5.13 -9.95 -6.54
C HIS A 129 -6.03 -9.38 -5.42
N GLY A 130 -6.89 -8.41 -5.73
CA GLY A 130 -7.90 -7.90 -4.79
C GLY A 130 -7.34 -7.00 -3.68
N GLY A 131 -6.13 -6.48 -3.82
CA GLY A 131 -5.52 -5.55 -2.86
C GLY A 131 -6.03 -4.12 -2.96
N VAL A 132 -6.99 -3.83 -3.84
CA VAL A 132 -7.61 -2.51 -4.00
C VAL A 132 -9.12 -2.66 -3.93
N LEU A 133 -9.75 -1.98 -3.00
CA LEU A 133 -11.20 -1.99 -2.80
C LEU A 133 -11.75 -0.59 -3.05
N LYS A 134 -12.81 -0.49 -3.86
CA LYS A 134 -13.54 0.78 -4.03
C LYS A 134 -14.34 1.08 -2.78
N ILE A 135 -14.23 2.30 -2.28
CA ILE A 135 -14.97 2.79 -1.11
C ILE A 135 -16.31 3.34 -1.60
N PRO A 136 -17.45 2.81 -1.10
CA PRO A 136 -18.77 3.33 -1.43
C PRO A 136 -18.93 4.82 -1.07
N ASP A 137 -19.77 5.55 -1.83
CA ASP A 137 -19.93 6.99 -1.66
C ASP A 137 -20.49 7.40 -0.29
N ASN A 138 -21.26 6.53 0.34
CA ASN A 138 -21.84 6.74 1.67
C ASN A 138 -20.89 6.47 2.85
N ILE A 139 -19.63 6.07 2.58
CA ILE A 139 -18.59 5.89 3.61
C ILE A 139 -17.58 7.03 3.48
N SER A 140 -17.26 7.73 4.57
CA SER A 140 -16.17 8.73 4.61
C SER A 140 -14.79 8.05 4.53
N PHE A 141 -13.73 8.83 4.32
CA PHE A 141 -12.35 8.39 4.52
C PHE A 141 -12.04 8.28 6.01
#